data_4c32aecf2583703fa82a8e86c98e3dd3
#
_entry.id   4c32aecf2583703fa82a8e86c98e3dd3
#
_cell.length_a   1.000
_cell.length_b   1.000
_cell.length_c   1.000
_cell.angle_alpha   90.00
_cell.angle_beta   90.00
_cell.angle_gamma   90.00
#
_symmetry.space_group_name_H-M   'P 1'
#
loop_
_entity.id
_entity.type
_entity.pdbx_description
1 polymer ?
#
loop_
_entity_poly.entity_id
_entity_poly.type
_entity_poly.pdbx_seq_one_letter_code
_entity_poly.pdbx_strand_id
1 'polypeptide(L)'
;MCVQFVSSYGLILRMSVAISTSHRRFSTVAIIGKHGEFGASSSALGELADFLDRRGHQVVFESATAKDLGRSNLIAMTLEQIGRDADVAIVIGGDGTMLGIARQLAPFDVPLIGVNQGRLGFMTDITFERMLPVLSDMLDGKLESERRTLLEGVVHRQGKEIFRSVAFNDVVVSRGAGAGMVELRVEVDAHFMYNQRSDGLIISTPTGSTAYALAAGGPILHPELGGIVLVPIAPHALSNRPIVLSDSCEIVVELASGRDCSVNFDMQSLTSLYHHDRVTVRRSEHSIQFLHPEGWSYYDTLREKLHWNEYPSVLGQLK
;
A
#
# COMPACT_ATOMS: atom_id res chain seq x y z
N MET A 1 -50.01 5.16 -56.74
CA MET A 1 -49.69 6.03 -55.62
C MET A 1 -48.35 5.53 -55.04
N CYS A 2 -47.25 6.07 -55.63
CA CYS A 2 -45.88 5.71 -55.32
C CYS A 2 -45.40 6.56 -54.15
N VAL A 3 -44.91 5.92 -53.09
CA VAL A 3 -44.18 6.60 -52.05
C VAL A 3 -42.71 6.18 -52.18
N GLN A 4 -41.89 7.15 -52.60
CA GLN A 4 -40.44 7.03 -52.64
C GLN A 4 -39.89 7.18 -51.24
N PHE A 5 -39.10 6.16 -50.79
CA PHE A 5 -38.22 6.29 -49.63
C PHE A 5 -36.86 6.84 -50.08
N VAL A 6 -36.57 8.07 -49.69
CA VAL A 6 -35.23 8.64 -49.82
C VAL A 6 -34.40 8.23 -48.61
N SER A 7 -33.35 7.48 -48.90
CA SER A 7 -32.32 7.13 -47.91
C SER A 7 -31.39 8.31 -47.71
N SER A 8 -31.42 8.94 -46.54
CA SER A 8 -30.43 9.93 -46.12
C SER A 8 -29.38 9.28 -45.25
N TYR A 9 -28.19 9.12 -45.79
CA TYR A 9 -27.00 8.77 -45.01
C TYR A 9 -26.62 9.95 -44.13
N GLY A 10 -27.07 9.94 -42.89
CA GLY A 10 -26.64 10.89 -41.87
C GLY A 10 -25.26 10.48 -41.33
N LEU A 11 -24.27 11.30 -41.67
CA LEU A 11 -22.93 11.22 -41.08
C LEU A 11 -23.06 11.62 -39.61
N ILE A 12 -23.03 10.62 -38.70
CA ILE A 12 -22.95 10.89 -37.28
C ILE A 12 -21.51 11.31 -36.97
N LEU A 13 -21.28 12.64 -37.00
CA LEU A 13 -20.10 13.20 -36.37
C LEU A 13 -20.20 12.87 -34.88
N ARG A 14 -19.43 11.87 -34.40
CA ARG A 14 -19.11 11.74 -33.00
C ARG A 14 -18.25 12.94 -32.62
N MET A 15 -18.87 13.98 -32.11
CA MET A 15 -18.16 14.96 -31.30
C MET A 15 -17.67 14.22 -30.07
N SER A 16 -16.40 13.82 -30.06
CA SER A 16 -15.67 13.54 -28.82
C SER A 16 -15.68 14.84 -28.05
N VAL A 17 -16.59 14.96 -27.10
CA VAL A 17 -16.44 15.93 -26.02
C VAL A 17 -15.17 15.48 -25.29
N ALA A 18 -14.05 16.12 -25.62
CA ALA A 18 -12.90 16.11 -24.78
C ALA A 18 -13.39 16.67 -23.43
N ILE A 19 -13.67 15.78 -22.48
CA ILE A 19 -13.79 16.19 -21.09
C ILE A 19 -12.39 16.71 -20.76
N SER A 20 -12.23 18.03 -20.84
CA SER A 20 -11.10 18.71 -20.24
C SER A 20 -11.20 18.36 -18.75
N THR A 21 -10.45 17.34 -18.33
CA THR A 21 -10.12 17.14 -16.94
C THR A 21 -9.36 18.40 -16.54
N SER A 22 -10.07 19.35 -15.93
CA SER A 22 -9.42 20.47 -15.25
C SER A 22 -8.42 19.80 -14.32
N HIS A 23 -7.13 19.95 -14.60
CA HIS A 23 -6.06 19.49 -13.73
C HIS A 23 -6.39 20.02 -12.34
N ARG A 24 -6.76 19.11 -11.43
CA ARG A 24 -7.10 19.46 -10.06
C ARG A 24 -5.83 20.02 -9.46
N ARG A 25 -5.76 21.34 -9.35
CA ARG A 25 -4.62 22.01 -8.75
C ARG A 25 -4.63 21.62 -7.27
N PHE A 26 -3.61 20.90 -6.79
CA PHE A 26 -3.46 20.61 -5.38
C PHE A 26 -3.29 21.93 -4.63
N SER A 27 -4.29 22.34 -3.86
CA SER A 27 -4.27 23.60 -3.11
C SER A 27 -3.46 23.44 -1.84
N THR A 28 -3.70 22.37 -1.10
CA THR A 28 -3.04 22.06 0.18
C THR A 28 -2.18 20.81 0.01
N VAL A 29 -0.88 20.96 0.23
CA VAL A 29 0.11 19.88 0.12
C VAL A 29 0.67 19.59 1.51
N ALA A 30 0.50 18.35 1.98
CA ALA A 30 1.09 17.90 3.23
C ALA A 30 2.49 17.32 3.01
N ILE A 31 3.42 17.66 3.88
CA ILE A 31 4.77 17.07 3.94
C ILE A 31 4.87 16.21 5.19
N ILE A 32 5.20 14.94 4.99
CA ILE A 32 5.34 13.94 6.04
C ILE A 32 6.72 13.30 5.94
N GLY A 33 7.51 13.37 6.98
CA GLY A 33 8.87 12.83 7.00
C GLY A 33 9.02 11.63 7.94
N LYS A 34 10.13 10.94 7.84
CA LYS A 34 10.51 9.86 8.76
C LYS A 34 10.96 10.44 10.09
N HIS A 35 10.40 9.95 11.20
CA HIS A 35 10.78 10.39 12.55
C HIS A 35 12.22 10.07 12.90
N GLY A 36 12.91 11.02 13.53
CA GLY A 36 14.20 10.81 14.22
C GLY A 36 15.45 10.82 13.35
N GLU A 37 15.38 11.02 12.03
CA GLU A 37 16.54 10.94 11.13
C GLU A 37 16.75 12.20 10.25
N PHE A 38 16.44 13.39 10.75
CA PHE A 38 16.46 14.61 9.90
C PHE A 38 17.79 15.36 9.78
N GLY A 39 18.92 14.88 10.31
CA GLY A 39 20.17 15.66 10.33
C GLY A 39 20.54 16.31 8.99
N ALA A 40 20.69 15.55 7.91
CA ALA A 40 21.00 16.08 6.58
C ALA A 40 19.76 16.46 5.75
N SER A 41 18.58 15.93 6.08
CA SER A 41 17.35 16.11 5.31
C SER A 41 16.53 17.34 5.71
N SER A 42 16.86 17.99 6.85
CA SER A 42 16.14 19.16 7.35
C SER A 42 16.19 20.35 6.37
N SER A 43 17.33 20.57 5.68
CA SER A 43 17.43 21.66 4.70
C SER A 43 16.57 21.38 3.47
N ALA A 44 16.54 20.13 3.00
CA ALA A 44 15.81 19.76 1.80
C ALA A 44 14.28 19.74 2.02
N LEU A 45 13.80 19.42 3.23
CA LEU A 45 12.40 19.62 3.60
C LEU A 45 12.02 21.10 3.57
N GLY A 46 12.95 21.98 4.01
CA GLY A 46 12.78 23.42 3.89
C GLY A 46 12.75 23.90 2.44
N GLU A 47 13.66 23.39 1.60
CA GLU A 47 13.70 23.70 0.17
C GLU A 47 12.43 23.23 -0.56
N LEU A 48 11.91 22.04 -0.20
CA LEU A 48 10.64 21.54 -0.72
C LEU A 48 9.48 22.44 -0.33
N ALA A 49 9.40 22.85 0.94
CA ALA A 49 8.36 23.75 1.41
C ALA A 49 8.41 25.10 0.68
N ASP A 50 9.60 25.71 0.58
CA ASP A 50 9.80 26.96 -0.14
C ASP A 50 9.49 26.83 -1.65
N PHE A 51 9.76 25.66 -2.24
CA PHE A 51 9.42 25.36 -3.64
C PHE A 51 7.88 25.30 -3.83
N LEU A 52 7.17 24.59 -2.96
CA LEU A 52 5.72 24.46 -3.02
C LEU A 52 5.02 25.80 -2.76
N ASP A 53 5.49 26.58 -1.77
CA ASP A 53 4.95 27.90 -1.44
C ASP A 53 5.11 28.89 -2.62
N ARG A 54 6.29 28.93 -3.25
CA ARG A 54 6.54 29.76 -4.45
C ARG A 54 5.63 29.37 -5.63
N ARG A 55 5.13 28.13 -5.68
CA ARG A 55 4.15 27.68 -6.68
C ARG A 55 2.70 28.00 -6.27
N GLY A 56 2.48 28.56 -5.07
CA GLY A 56 1.20 28.99 -4.55
C GLY A 56 0.39 27.86 -3.93
N HIS A 57 1.03 26.80 -3.45
CA HIS A 57 0.40 25.76 -2.63
C HIS A 57 0.44 26.17 -1.16
N GLN A 58 -0.62 25.87 -0.42
CA GLN A 58 -0.58 25.89 1.04
C GLN A 58 0.20 24.65 1.52
N VAL A 59 1.31 24.88 2.21
CA VAL A 59 2.16 23.81 2.73
C VAL A 59 1.83 23.55 4.19
N VAL A 60 1.52 22.28 4.51
CA VAL A 60 1.30 21.83 5.87
C VAL A 60 2.26 20.70 6.21
N PHE A 61 2.66 20.60 7.47
CA PHE A 61 3.56 19.55 7.92
C PHE A 61 2.85 18.63 8.91
N GLU A 62 3.13 17.34 8.82
CA GLU A 62 2.74 16.43 9.89
C GLU A 62 3.42 16.87 11.21
N SER A 63 2.68 16.77 12.33
CA SER A 63 3.06 17.36 13.61
C SER A 63 4.42 16.94 14.14
N ALA A 64 4.79 15.68 14.03
CA ALA A 64 6.09 15.21 14.48
C ALA A 64 7.20 15.65 13.50
N THR A 65 6.93 15.67 12.20
CA THR A 65 7.82 16.23 11.18
C THR A 65 8.10 17.70 11.43
N ALA A 66 7.07 18.51 11.72
CA ALA A 66 7.22 19.91 12.07
C ALA A 66 8.07 20.12 13.32
N LYS A 67 7.84 19.30 14.36
CA LYS A 67 8.60 19.32 15.60
C LYS A 67 10.07 19.01 15.38
N ASP A 68 10.38 18.01 14.58
CA ASP A 68 11.76 17.59 14.28
C ASP A 68 12.52 18.65 13.46
N LEU A 69 11.81 19.43 12.63
CA LEU A 69 12.38 20.56 11.89
C LEU A 69 12.70 21.76 12.76
N GLY A 70 12.06 21.91 13.92
CA GLY A 70 12.34 22.98 14.90
C GLY A 70 12.05 24.39 14.41
N ARG A 71 11.26 24.58 13.33
CA ARG A 71 10.89 25.89 12.79
C ARG A 71 9.53 26.34 13.34
N SER A 72 9.45 27.54 13.88
CA SER A 72 8.26 28.08 14.55
C SER A 72 7.13 28.57 13.63
N ASN A 73 7.41 28.72 12.34
CA ASN A 73 6.47 29.27 11.35
C ASN A 73 5.79 28.23 10.48
N LEU A 74 5.92 26.93 10.80
CA LEU A 74 5.31 25.86 10.04
C LEU A 74 3.85 25.64 10.49
N ILE A 75 2.97 25.38 9.54
CA ILE A 75 1.61 24.92 9.82
C ILE A 75 1.70 23.42 10.11
N ALA A 76 1.58 23.06 11.39
CA ALA A 76 1.62 21.67 11.85
C ALA A 76 0.22 21.10 11.96
N MET A 77 0.00 19.90 11.44
CA MET A 77 -1.28 19.18 11.46
C MET A 77 -1.07 17.73 11.92
N THR A 78 -2.07 17.18 12.61
CA THR A 78 -2.13 15.74 12.84
C THR A 78 -2.46 15.01 11.53
N LEU A 79 -2.18 13.70 11.45
CA LEU A 79 -2.54 12.90 10.26
C LEU A 79 -4.05 12.93 10.00
N GLU A 80 -4.88 13.00 11.04
CA GLU A 80 -6.33 13.14 10.88
C GLU A 80 -6.72 14.50 10.26
N GLN A 81 -6.06 15.58 10.65
CA GLN A 81 -6.28 16.91 10.04
C GLN A 81 -5.78 16.93 8.59
N ILE A 82 -4.60 16.35 8.32
CA ILE A 82 -4.08 16.18 6.95
C ILE A 82 -5.08 15.38 6.11
N GLY A 83 -5.63 14.31 6.67
CA GLY A 83 -6.63 13.50 5.99
C GLY A 83 -7.87 14.28 5.57
N ARG A 84 -8.30 15.26 6.37
CA ARG A 84 -9.49 16.07 6.08
C ARG A 84 -9.22 17.25 5.15
N ASP A 85 -8.03 17.85 5.24
CA ASP A 85 -7.77 19.18 4.70
C ASP A 85 -6.74 19.20 3.56
N ALA A 86 -5.92 18.15 3.40
CA ALA A 86 -4.90 18.09 2.35
C ALA A 86 -5.42 17.44 1.06
N ASP A 87 -5.02 17.99 -0.08
CA ASP A 87 -5.33 17.43 -1.40
C ASP A 87 -4.35 16.32 -1.81
N VAL A 88 -3.14 16.33 -1.25
CA VAL A 88 -2.08 15.34 -1.50
C VAL A 88 -1.08 15.34 -0.33
N ALA A 89 -0.50 14.18 -0.04
CA ALA A 89 0.58 14.08 0.93
C ALA A 89 1.87 13.57 0.27
N ILE A 90 2.95 14.34 0.41
CA ILE A 90 4.30 13.95 0.00
C ILE A 90 4.98 13.31 1.21
N VAL A 91 5.25 12.01 1.10
CA VAL A 91 5.87 11.21 2.15
C VAL A 91 7.34 11.02 1.84
N ILE A 92 8.21 11.54 2.72
CA ILE A 92 9.67 11.46 2.58
C ILE A 92 10.21 10.40 3.54
N GLY A 93 10.64 9.29 2.99
CA GLY A 93 11.10 8.13 3.78
C GLY A 93 11.29 6.89 2.92
N GLY A 94 11.27 5.73 3.54
CA GLY A 94 11.24 4.44 2.85
C GLY A 94 9.84 3.80 2.87
N ASP A 95 9.75 2.58 2.31
CA ASP A 95 8.49 1.83 2.25
C ASP A 95 7.83 1.65 3.62
N GLY A 96 8.59 1.47 4.71
CA GLY A 96 8.03 1.34 6.06
C GLY A 96 7.33 2.62 6.55
N THR A 97 7.86 3.79 6.22
CA THR A 97 7.21 5.08 6.53
C THR A 97 5.94 5.23 5.69
N MET A 98 6.06 4.97 4.38
CA MET A 98 4.92 5.02 3.46
C MET A 98 3.78 4.11 3.90
N LEU A 99 4.09 2.88 4.29
CA LEU A 99 3.13 1.89 4.78
C LEU A 99 2.35 2.39 6.00
N GLY A 100 3.06 2.96 6.99
CA GLY A 100 2.42 3.51 8.19
C GLY A 100 1.50 4.69 7.91
N ILE A 101 1.87 5.57 6.98
CA ILE A 101 1.09 6.73 6.56
C ILE A 101 -0.11 6.29 5.70
N ALA A 102 0.09 5.38 4.75
CA ALA A 102 -0.98 4.85 3.90
C ALA A 102 -2.13 4.26 4.72
N ARG A 103 -1.83 3.48 5.76
CA ARG A 103 -2.86 2.93 6.68
C ARG A 103 -3.69 4.00 7.38
N GLN A 104 -3.07 5.11 7.76
CA GLN A 104 -3.73 6.18 8.51
C GLN A 104 -4.50 7.14 7.60
N LEU A 105 -4.04 7.35 6.37
CA LEU A 105 -4.69 8.25 5.42
C LEU A 105 -5.69 7.56 4.48
N ALA A 106 -5.70 6.23 4.39
CA ALA A 106 -6.67 5.49 3.58
C ALA A 106 -8.14 5.83 3.88
N PRO A 107 -8.59 6.02 5.14
CA PRO A 107 -9.96 6.42 5.43
C PRO A 107 -10.37 7.79 4.89
N PHE A 108 -9.41 8.61 4.52
CA PHE A 108 -9.64 9.97 4.02
C PHE A 108 -9.43 10.09 2.51
N ASP A 109 -8.94 9.05 1.85
CA ASP A 109 -8.65 8.99 0.41
C ASP A 109 -7.68 10.09 -0.08
N VAL A 110 -6.72 10.52 0.77
CA VAL A 110 -5.68 11.48 0.39
C VAL A 110 -4.61 10.78 -0.43
N PRO A 111 -4.36 11.23 -1.68
CA PRO A 111 -3.33 10.63 -2.53
C PRO A 111 -1.93 10.80 -1.95
N LEU A 112 -1.07 9.81 -2.15
CA LEU A 112 0.31 9.80 -1.66
C LEU A 112 1.32 9.90 -2.79
N ILE A 113 2.37 10.69 -2.59
CA ILE A 113 3.57 10.73 -3.41
C ILE A 113 4.74 10.27 -2.54
N GLY A 114 5.49 9.27 -3.00
CA GLY A 114 6.61 8.70 -2.26
C GLY A 114 7.98 9.23 -2.71
N VAL A 115 8.71 9.87 -1.79
CA VAL A 115 10.10 10.30 -2.00
C VAL A 115 11.03 9.48 -1.12
N ASN A 116 12.00 8.82 -1.72
CA ASN A 116 12.94 7.94 -1.03
C ASN A 116 14.16 8.69 -0.55
N GLN A 117 14.54 8.49 0.72
CA GLN A 117 15.76 9.07 1.30
C GLN A 117 17.02 8.20 1.14
N GLY A 118 16.89 7.00 0.59
CA GLY A 118 17.97 6.05 0.48
C GLY A 118 17.85 5.18 -0.75
N ARG A 119 17.71 3.86 -0.56
CA ARG A 119 17.48 2.93 -1.67
C ARG A 119 16.03 2.99 -2.10
N LEU A 120 15.79 3.17 -3.39
CA LEU A 120 14.46 3.16 -4.01
C LEU A 120 13.57 2.06 -3.40
N GLY A 121 12.30 2.38 -3.12
CA GLY A 121 11.29 1.47 -2.55
C GLY A 121 10.35 0.90 -3.60
N PHE A 122 9.43 0.02 -3.19
CA PHE A 122 8.29 -0.40 -4.00
C PHE A 122 7.16 0.64 -4.02
N MET A 123 7.19 1.60 -3.10
CA MET A 123 6.19 2.64 -2.92
C MET A 123 6.79 4.05 -2.92
N THR A 124 8.13 4.16 -2.99
CA THR A 124 8.87 5.41 -2.95
C THR A 124 9.82 5.43 -4.13
N ASP A 125 9.31 5.91 -5.27
CA ASP A 125 9.95 5.83 -6.58
C ASP A 125 10.65 7.12 -7.02
N ILE A 126 10.51 8.20 -6.25
CA ILE A 126 11.22 9.46 -6.48
C ILE A 126 12.47 9.49 -5.61
N THR A 127 13.64 9.59 -6.22
CA THR A 127 14.87 9.77 -5.45
C THR A 127 14.97 11.19 -4.90
N PHE A 128 15.57 11.32 -3.72
CA PHE A 128 15.68 12.59 -3.02
C PHE A 128 16.37 13.69 -3.86
N GLU A 129 17.42 13.33 -4.60
CA GLU A 129 18.19 14.24 -5.45
C GLU A 129 17.38 14.78 -6.63
N ARG A 130 16.38 14.03 -7.09
CA ARG A 130 15.53 14.40 -8.22
C ARG A 130 14.16 14.91 -7.79
N MET A 131 13.91 15.06 -6.48
CA MET A 131 12.61 15.37 -5.93
C MET A 131 11.97 16.62 -6.55
N LEU A 132 12.65 17.75 -6.54
CA LEU A 132 12.05 19.02 -6.98
C LEU A 132 11.65 19.04 -8.46
N PRO A 133 12.50 18.65 -9.43
CA PRO A 133 12.09 18.62 -10.84
C PRO A 133 10.96 17.61 -11.10
N VAL A 134 10.99 16.43 -10.47
CA VAL A 134 9.95 15.43 -10.65
C VAL A 134 8.61 15.91 -10.06
N LEU A 135 8.62 16.44 -8.84
CA LEU A 135 7.41 17.01 -8.23
C LEU A 135 6.87 18.20 -9.03
N SER A 136 7.73 19.01 -9.67
CA SER A 136 7.28 20.07 -10.56
C SER A 136 6.42 19.53 -11.69
N ASP A 137 6.90 18.51 -12.39
CA ASP A 137 6.18 17.87 -13.50
C ASP A 137 4.88 17.22 -13.01
N MET A 138 4.91 16.52 -11.88
CA MET A 138 3.72 15.89 -11.29
C MET A 138 2.64 16.91 -10.88
N LEU A 139 3.03 18.02 -10.26
CA LEU A 139 2.12 19.11 -9.88
C LEU A 139 1.54 19.85 -11.09
N ASP A 140 2.23 19.80 -12.23
CA ASP A 140 1.73 20.28 -13.53
C ASP A 140 0.84 19.26 -14.26
N GLY A 141 0.60 18.09 -13.63
CA GLY A 141 -0.33 17.07 -14.13
C GLY A 141 0.33 15.93 -14.91
N LYS A 142 1.68 15.90 -15.03
CA LYS A 142 2.42 14.78 -15.63
C LYS A 142 2.63 13.69 -14.60
N LEU A 143 1.58 12.93 -14.33
CA LEU A 143 1.57 11.87 -13.34
C LEU A 143 0.67 10.71 -13.76
N GLU A 144 0.97 9.56 -13.21
CA GLU A 144 0.14 8.37 -13.23
C GLU A 144 -0.38 8.06 -11.84
N SER A 145 -1.49 7.35 -11.76
CA SER A 145 -2.08 7.00 -10.48
C SER A 145 -2.50 5.54 -10.45
N GLU A 146 -2.28 4.90 -9.32
CA GLU A 146 -2.80 3.57 -9.04
C GLU A 146 -3.53 3.54 -7.70
N ARG A 147 -4.47 2.59 -7.55
CA ARG A 147 -5.15 2.34 -6.29
C ARG A 147 -4.69 1.03 -5.69
N ARG A 148 -4.37 1.07 -4.40
CA ARG A 148 -3.98 -0.11 -3.64
C ARG A 148 -4.98 -0.38 -2.53
N THR A 149 -5.31 -1.65 -2.37
CA THR A 149 -6.24 -2.13 -1.36
C THR A 149 -5.52 -2.44 -0.06
N LEU A 150 -6.26 -2.39 1.05
CA LEU A 150 -5.82 -2.81 2.37
C LEU A 150 -6.63 -4.04 2.81
N LEU A 151 -6.10 -4.76 3.79
CA LEU A 151 -6.85 -5.77 4.54
C LEU A 151 -7.35 -5.18 5.86
N GLU A 152 -8.56 -5.53 6.26
CA GLU A 152 -9.05 -5.36 7.62
C GLU A 152 -9.02 -6.72 8.31
N GLY A 153 -8.51 -6.75 9.53
CA GLY A 153 -8.53 -7.93 10.36
C GLY A 153 -9.15 -7.67 11.71
N VAL A 154 -10.00 -8.60 12.15
CA VAL A 154 -10.72 -8.54 13.42
C VAL A 154 -10.45 -9.81 14.21
N VAL A 155 -10.07 -9.66 15.47
CA VAL A 155 -9.85 -10.78 16.39
C VAL A 155 -11.04 -10.93 17.31
N HIS A 156 -11.60 -12.14 17.32
CA HIS A 156 -12.71 -12.49 18.21
C HIS A 156 -12.26 -13.53 19.23
N ARG A 157 -12.63 -13.29 20.48
CA ARG A 157 -12.43 -14.22 21.60
C ARG A 157 -13.77 -14.47 22.27
N GLN A 158 -14.19 -15.74 22.34
CA GLN A 158 -15.49 -16.11 22.90
C GLN A 158 -16.66 -15.32 22.28
N GLY A 159 -16.60 -15.09 20.96
CA GLY A 159 -17.62 -14.36 20.20
C GLY A 159 -17.59 -12.84 20.35
N LYS A 160 -16.66 -12.27 21.12
CA LYS A 160 -16.51 -10.83 21.28
C LYS A 160 -15.31 -10.33 20.48
N GLU A 161 -15.47 -9.22 19.79
CA GLU A 161 -14.35 -8.48 19.19
C GLU A 161 -13.44 -7.95 20.29
N ILE A 162 -12.15 -8.28 20.20
CA ILE A 162 -11.14 -7.84 21.17
C ILE A 162 -10.06 -6.97 20.54
N PHE A 163 -9.92 -7.03 19.20
CA PHE A 163 -8.93 -6.25 18.49
C PHE A 163 -9.34 -6.10 17.02
N ARG A 164 -9.08 -4.93 16.46
CA ARG A 164 -9.28 -4.62 15.05
C ARG A 164 -8.12 -3.77 14.54
N SER A 165 -7.63 -4.08 13.36
CA SER A 165 -6.62 -3.27 12.69
C SER A 165 -6.70 -3.45 11.17
N VAL A 166 -6.02 -2.57 10.45
CA VAL A 166 -5.84 -2.67 9.00
C VAL A 166 -4.37 -2.97 8.68
N ALA A 167 -4.15 -3.68 7.58
CA ALA A 167 -2.84 -3.95 7.03
C ALA A 167 -2.77 -3.52 5.58
N PHE A 168 -1.65 -2.91 5.20
CA PHE A 168 -1.38 -2.54 3.83
C PHE A 168 -0.65 -3.67 3.06
N ASN A 169 0.28 -4.34 3.74
CA ASN A 169 0.97 -5.51 3.20
C ASN A 169 0.29 -6.82 3.59
N ASP A 170 0.26 -7.13 4.89
CA ASP A 170 -0.14 -8.46 5.33
C ASP A 170 -0.68 -8.51 6.76
N VAL A 171 -1.50 -9.53 7.00
CA VAL A 171 -1.93 -10.01 8.32
C VAL A 171 -1.25 -11.35 8.54
N VAL A 172 -0.42 -11.46 9.58
CA VAL A 172 0.37 -12.65 9.87
C VAL A 172 -0.09 -13.29 11.18
N VAL A 173 -0.61 -14.49 11.10
CA VAL A 173 -0.86 -15.34 12.28
C VAL A 173 0.33 -16.26 12.45
N SER A 174 1.04 -16.14 13.56
CA SER A 174 2.27 -16.93 13.79
C SER A 174 2.46 -17.32 15.23
N ARG A 175 3.31 -18.35 15.42
CA ARG A 175 3.85 -18.69 16.73
C ARG A 175 4.78 -17.59 17.24
N GLY A 176 4.89 -17.47 18.55
CA GLY A 176 5.91 -16.65 19.18
C GLY A 176 7.32 -17.28 19.13
N ALA A 177 8.21 -16.75 19.94
CA ALA A 177 9.61 -17.23 20.02
C ALA A 177 9.77 -18.65 20.60
N GLY A 178 8.69 -19.24 21.14
CA GLY A 178 8.69 -20.58 21.72
C GLY A 178 8.89 -21.70 20.69
N ALA A 179 9.28 -22.89 21.17
CA ALA A 179 9.36 -24.08 20.34
C ALA A 179 7.96 -24.66 20.07
N GLY A 180 7.75 -25.19 18.86
CA GLY A 180 6.52 -25.84 18.42
C GLY A 180 5.86 -25.12 17.26
N MET A 181 5.00 -25.84 16.54
CA MET A 181 4.19 -25.29 15.44
C MET A 181 2.84 -24.81 15.97
N VAL A 182 2.22 -23.93 15.22
CA VAL A 182 0.80 -23.61 15.39
C VAL A 182 -0.06 -24.55 14.56
N GLU A 183 -1.25 -24.85 15.05
CA GLU A 183 -2.29 -25.54 14.28
C GLU A 183 -3.40 -24.54 14.01
N LEU A 184 -3.62 -24.25 12.74
CA LEU A 184 -4.57 -23.27 12.27
C LEU A 184 -5.66 -23.97 11.46
N ARG A 185 -6.91 -23.69 11.80
CA ARG A 185 -8.07 -24.02 10.99
C ARG A 185 -8.41 -22.82 10.11
N VAL A 186 -8.47 -23.02 8.80
CA VAL A 186 -8.76 -21.97 7.83
C VAL A 186 -10.10 -22.24 7.16
N GLU A 187 -10.92 -21.19 7.11
CA GLU A 187 -12.21 -21.15 6.42
C GLU A 187 -12.21 -19.96 5.45
N VAL A 188 -12.88 -20.12 4.31
CA VAL A 188 -13.10 -19.07 3.31
C VAL A 188 -14.59 -19.03 2.97
N ASP A 189 -15.22 -17.87 3.10
CA ASP A 189 -16.66 -17.70 2.89
C ASP A 189 -17.50 -18.75 3.64
N ALA A 190 -17.18 -18.97 4.91
CA ALA A 190 -17.77 -19.98 5.79
C ALA A 190 -17.55 -21.44 5.33
N HIS A 191 -16.77 -21.71 4.32
CA HIS A 191 -16.41 -23.06 3.90
C HIS A 191 -15.07 -23.46 4.51
N PHE A 192 -15.05 -24.65 5.14
CA PHE A 192 -13.79 -25.24 5.61
C PHE A 192 -12.84 -25.45 4.44
N MET A 193 -11.63 -24.88 4.54
CA MET A 193 -10.61 -25.03 3.53
C MET A 193 -9.59 -26.10 3.91
N TYR A 194 -8.92 -25.94 5.04
CA TYR A 194 -7.94 -26.90 5.57
C TYR A 194 -7.59 -26.63 7.04
N ASN A 195 -6.97 -27.64 7.67
CA ASN A 195 -6.16 -27.45 8.86
C ASN A 195 -4.68 -27.51 8.46
N GLN A 196 -3.86 -26.62 9.02
CA GLN A 196 -2.41 -26.65 8.80
C GLN A 196 -1.64 -26.63 10.10
N ARG A 197 -0.50 -27.32 10.11
CA ARG A 197 0.54 -27.19 11.12
C ARG A 197 1.75 -26.53 10.49
N SER A 198 2.19 -25.39 11.05
CA SER A 198 3.21 -24.55 10.46
C SER A 198 3.80 -23.61 11.50
N ASP A 199 4.76 -22.79 11.13
CA ASP A 199 5.20 -21.65 11.94
C ASP A 199 4.19 -20.49 11.90
N GLY A 200 3.34 -20.45 10.88
CA GLY A 200 2.28 -19.44 10.73
C GLY A 200 1.62 -19.43 9.36
N LEU A 201 0.78 -18.43 9.17
CA LEU A 201 0.08 -18.14 7.90
C LEU A 201 0.14 -16.64 7.65
N ILE A 202 0.55 -16.27 6.45
CA ILE A 202 0.51 -14.90 5.93
C ILE A 202 -0.73 -14.76 5.07
N ILE A 203 -1.52 -13.73 5.30
CA ILE A 203 -2.63 -13.29 4.46
C ILE A 203 -2.22 -11.94 3.91
N SER A 204 -1.92 -11.86 2.62
CA SER A 204 -1.28 -10.69 2.02
C SER A 204 -2.09 -10.06 0.91
N THR A 205 -2.03 -8.72 0.84
CA THR A 205 -2.48 -7.94 -0.32
C THR A 205 -1.55 -8.17 -1.51
N PRO A 206 -1.93 -7.72 -2.72
CA PRO A 206 -0.99 -7.68 -3.85
C PRO A 206 0.25 -6.84 -3.55
N THR A 207 0.12 -5.73 -2.85
CA THR A 207 1.26 -4.90 -2.42
C THR A 207 2.21 -5.69 -1.52
N GLY A 208 1.69 -6.38 -0.52
CA GLY A 208 2.48 -7.20 0.40
C GLY A 208 3.08 -8.47 -0.23
N SER A 209 2.64 -8.83 -1.46
CA SER A 209 3.18 -10.01 -2.16
C SER A 209 4.68 -9.90 -2.45
N THR A 210 5.24 -8.70 -2.46
CA THR A 210 6.68 -8.43 -2.59
C THR A 210 7.41 -8.26 -1.25
N ALA A 211 6.66 -8.35 -0.12
CA ALA A 211 7.18 -8.24 1.24
C ALA A 211 7.42 -9.62 1.90
N TYR A 212 6.86 -9.86 3.07
CA TYR A 212 7.07 -11.13 3.79
C TYR A 212 6.50 -12.34 3.04
N ALA A 213 5.39 -12.17 2.33
CA ALA A 213 4.82 -13.22 1.49
C ALA A 213 5.82 -13.75 0.44
N LEU A 214 6.62 -12.86 -0.19
CA LEU A 214 7.66 -13.27 -1.15
C LEU A 214 8.74 -14.12 -0.48
N ALA A 215 9.24 -13.68 0.68
CA ALA A 215 10.26 -14.41 1.43
C ALA A 215 9.77 -15.80 1.90
N ALA A 216 8.46 -15.95 2.11
CA ALA A 216 7.82 -17.22 2.45
C ALA A 216 7.47 -18.08 1.22
N GLY A 217 7.87 -17.68 0.01
CA GLY A 217 7.66 -18.43 -1.23
C GLY A 217 6.31 -18.20 -1.91
N GLY A 218 5.64 -17.08 -1.60
CA GLY A 218 4.43 -16.64 -2.26
C GLY A 218 4.69 -16.10 -3.67
N PRO A 219 3.66 -16.05 -4.54
CA PRO A 219 3.75 -15.44 -5.85
C PRO A 219 3.79 -13.91 -5.77
N ILE A 220 4.42 -13.26 -6.74
CA ILE A 220 4.29 -11.82 -6.95
C ILE A 220 2.95 -11.54 -7.60
N LEU A 221 2.16 -10.65 -7.01
CA LEU A 221 0.90 -10.16 -7.55
C LEU A 221 1.08 -8.71 -8.04
N HIS A 222 0.45 -8.40 -9.20
CA HIS A 222 0.38 -7.01 -9.64
C HIS A 222 -0.44 -6.19 -8.63
N PRO A 223 -0.04 -4.96 -8.25
CA PRO A 223 -0.72 -4.18 -7.22
C PRO A 223 -2.21 -3.95 -7.46
N GLU A 224 -2.63 -3.87 -8.72
CA GLU A 224 -4.03 -3.66 -9.11
C GLU A 224 -4.86 -4.96 -9.20
N LEU A 225 -4.26 -6.12 -8.93
CA LEU A 225 -5.00 -7.38 -8.95
C LEU A 225 -5.99 -7.43 -7.78
N GLY A 226 -7.25 -7.73 -8.05
CA GLY A 226 -8.28 -8.00 -7.02
C GLY A 226 -8.08 -9.38 -6.37
N GLY A 227 -7.00 -9.55 -5.63
CA GLY A 227 -6.63 -10.83 -5.02
C GLY A 227 -6.05 -10.70 -3.62
N ILE A 228 -6.16 -11.78 -2.86
CA ILE A 228 -5.52 -11.98 -1.55
C ILE A 228 -4.72 -13.27 -1.65
N VAL A 229 -3.48 -13.27 -1.19
CA VAL A 229 -2.66 -14.50 -1.18
C VAL A 229 -2.51 -15.03 0.24
N LEU A 230 -2.74 -16.33 0.40
CA LEU A 230 -2.44 -17.07 1.62
C LEU A 230 -1.12 -17.80 1.43
N VAL A 231 -0.14 -17.50 2.29
CA VAL A 231 1.19 -18.10 2.21
C VAL A 231 1.53 -18.77 3.54
N PRO A 232 1.60 -20.12 3.60
CA PRO A 232 2.03 -20.83 4.79
C PRO A 232 3.51 -20.54 5.11
N ILE A 233 3.83 -20.39 6.39
CA ILE A 233 5.22 -20.22 6.85
C ILE A 233 5.72 -21.58 7.33
N ALA A 234 6.73 -22.16 6.69
CA ALA A 234 7.33 -23.45 7.01
C ALA A 234 6.29 -24.55 7.33
N PRO A 235 5.36 -24.87 6.42
CA PRO A 235 4.32 -25.85 6.68
C PRO A 235 4.89 -27.25 6.84
N HIS A 236 4.33 -28.03 7.76
CA HIS A 236 4.71 -29.42 7.97
C HIS A 236 4.28 -30.33 6.79
N ALA A 237 3.12 -30.02 6.19
CA ALA A 237 2.58 -30.80 5.06
C ALA A 237 3.28 -30.42 3.76
N LEU A 238 3.87 -31.41 3.08
CA LEU A 238 4.60 -31.22 1.81
C LEU A 238 3.71 -30.73 0.65
N SER A 239 2.41 -30.99 0.73
CA SER A 239 1.43 -30.58 -0.30
C SER A 239 0.93 -29.15 -0.12
N ASN A 240 1.19 -28.51 1.02
CA ASN A 240 0.73 -27.15 1.27
C ASN A 240 1.47 -26.15 0.34
N ARG A 241 0.71 -25.32 -0.35
CA ARG A 241 1.22 -24.31 -1.29
C ARG A 241 0.50 -23.00 -1.09
N PRO A 242 1.15 -21.87 -1.39
CA PRO A 242 0.46 -20.60 -1.49
C PRO A 242 -0.73 -20.66 -2.45
N ILE A 243 -1.81 -19.99 -2.10
CA ILE A 243 -3.01 -19.89 -2.92
C ILE A 243 -3.45 -18.44 -3.03
N VAL A 244 -3.91 -18.04 -4.21
CA VAL A 244 -4.51 -16.73 -4.46
C VAL A 244 -6.02 -16.90 -4.49
N LEU A 245 -6.71 -16.06 -3.73
CA LEU A 245 -8.17 -15.99 -3.62
C LEU A 245 -8.66 -14.64 -4.16
N SER A 246 -9.96 -14.55 -4.46
CA SER A 246 -10.59 -13.25 -4.74
C SER A 246 -10.51 -12.34 -3.51
N ASP A 247 -10.29 -11.05 -3.71
CA ASP A 247 -10.31 -10.05 -2.63
C ASP A 247 -11.71 -9.77 -2.07
N SER A 248 -12.75 -10.33 -2.70
CA SER A 248 -14.14 -10.28 -2.21
C SER A 248 -14.46 -11.33 -1.14
N CYS A 249 -13.54 -12.28 -0.87
CA CYS A 249 -13.79 -13.33 0.10
C CYS A 249 -13.48 -12.86 1.55
N GLU A 250 -14.12 -13.55 2.50
CA GLU A 250 -13.83 -13.47 3.93
C GLU A 250 -13.01 -14.69 4.35
N ILE A 251 -11.88 -14.47 4.98
CA ILE A 251 -10.95 -15.50 5.46
C ILE A 251 -11.04 -15.54 6.98
N VAL A 252 -11.29 -16.70 7.55
CA VAL A 252 -11.29 -16.91 9.00
C VAL A 252 -10.20 -17.89 9.36
N VAL A 253 -9.30 -17.48 10.26
CA VAL A 253 -8.25 -18.32 10.82
C VAL A 253 -8.51 -18.52 12.30
N GLU A 254 -8.77 -19.76 12.70
CA GLU A 254 -8.93 -20.14 14.10
C GLU A 254 -7.64 -20.78 14.62
N LEU A 255 -7.18 -20.35 15.79
CA LEU A 255 -6.08 -20.99 16.50
C LEU A 255 -6.58 -22.26 17.18
N ALA A 256 -6.37 -23.41 16.54
CA ALA A 256 -6.76 -24.72 17.08
C ALA A 256 -5.74 -25.25 18.10
N SER A 257 -4.43 -24.92 17.97
CA SER A 257 -3.39 -25.26 18.94
C SER A 257 -2.16 -24.39 18.72
N GLY A 258 -1.47 -24.05 19.78
CA GLY A 258 -0.22 -23.28 19.75
C GLY A 258 0.05 -22.57 21.06
N ARG A 259 1.32 -22.17 21.28
CA ARG A 259 1.75 -21.38 22.43
C ARG A 259 2.32 -20.05 21.96
N ASP A 260 2.11 -19.01 22.75
CA ASP A 260 2.63 -17.66 22.49
C ASP A 260 2.30 -17.14 21.07
N CYS A 261 1.12 -17.51 20.57
CA CYS A 261 0.67 -17.12 19.24
C CYS A 261 0.25 -15.66 19.22
N SER A 262 0.43 -15.02 18.07
CA SER A 262 0.01 -13.65 17.86
C SER A 262 -0.49 -13.45 16.42
N VAL A 263 -1.28 -12.40 16.22
CA VAL A 263 -1.57 -11.85 14.91
C VAL A 263 -0.90 -10.47 14.80
N ASN A 264 -0.19 -10.26 13.71
CA ASN A 264 0.47 -9.02 13.36
C ASN A 264 -0.15 -8.42 12.11
N PHE A 265 -0.21 -7.08 12.07
CA PHE A 265 -0.66 -6.28 10.94
C PHE A 265 0.52 -5.42 10.48
N ASP A 266 1.12 -5.72 9.35
CA ASP A 266 2.30 -5.05 8.79
C ASP A 266 3.49 -4.97 9.78
N MET A 267 3.58 -5.87 10.74
CA MET A 267 4.56 -5.83 11.84
C MET A 267 4.54 -4.54 12.68
N GLN A 268 3.47 -3.73 12.57
CA GLN A 268 3.31 -2.45 13.29
C GLN A 268 2.24 -2.49 14.38
N SER A 269 1.30 -3.42 14.29
CA SER A 269 0.22 -3.58 15.23
C SER A 269 0.02 -5.06 15.51
N LEU A 270 -0.04 -5.45 16.77
CA LEU A 270 -0.13 -6.86 17.14
C LEU A 270 -1.03 -7.10 18.35
N THR A 271 -1.62 -8.30 18.42
CA THR A 271 -2.26 -8.82 19.63
C THR A 271 -2.01 -10.32 19.80
N SER A 272 -1.97 -10.78 21.06
CA SER A 272 -1.80 -12.18 21.38
C SER A 272 -3.06 -12.98 21.09
N LEU A 273 -2.88 -14.20 20.56
CA LEU A 273 -3.96 -15.16 20.31
C LEU A 273 -3.93 -16.28 21.34
N TYR A 274 -5.13 -16.67 21.79
CA TYR A 274 -5.35 -17.82 22.63
C TYR A 274 -6.14 -18.89 21.88
N HIS A 275 -6.16 -20.09 22.43
CA HIS A 275 -6.87 -21.23 21.87
C HIS A 275 -8.36 -20.88 21.58
N HIS A 276 -8.82 -21.21 20.38
CA HIS A 276 -10.11 -20.86 19.80
C HIS A 276 -10.37 -19.37 19.49
N ASP A 277 -9.36 -18.49 19.61
CA ASP A 277 -9.48 -17.16 19.03
C ASP A 277 -9.59 -17.27 17.50
N ARG A 278 -10.43 -16.43 16.93
CA ARG A 278 -10.67 -16.38 15.48
C ARG A 278 -10.23 -15.03 14.93
N VAL A 279 -9.41 -15.06 13.90
CA VAL A 279 -8.98 -13.87 13.14
C VAL A 279 -9.76 -13.86 11.83
N THR A 280 -10.67 -12.92 11.67
CA THR A 280 -11.40 -12.69 10.43
C THR A 280 -10.65 -11.65 9.62
N VAL A 281 -10.29 -11.96 8.38
CA VAL A 281 -9.57 -11.07 7.47
C VAL A 281 -10.38 -10.91 6.18
N ARG A 282 -10.55 -9.67 5.75
CA ARG A 282 -11.21 -9.30 4.51
C ARG A 282 -10.57 -8.06 3.90
N ARG A 283 -10.88 -7.78 2.65
CA ARG A 283 -10.55 -6.49 2.05
C ARG A 283 -11.17 -5.37 2.87
N SER A 284 -10.38 -4.33 3.16
CA SER A 284 -10.89 -3.11 3.78
C SER A 284 -11.83 -2.36 2.82
N GLU A 285 -12.80 -1.64 3.37
CA GLU A 285 -13.63 -0.71 2.59
C GLU A 285 -12.82 0.48 2.05
N HIS A 286 -11.67 0.77 2.67
CA HIS A 286 -10.78 1.82 2.28
C HIS A 286 -9.70 1.32 1.32
N SER A 287 -9.28 2.19 0.42
CA SER A 287 -8.13 2.03 -0.47
C SER A 287 -7.32 3.32 -0.46
N ILE A 288 -6.10 3.28 -0.92
CA ILE A 288 -5.24 4.45 -1.01
C ILE A 288 -4.76 4.66 -2.44
N GLN A 289 -4.71 5.91 -2.88
CA GLN A 289 -4.20 6.27 -4.19
C GLN A 289 -2.72 6.65 -4.07
N PHE A 290 -1.89 6.09 -4.95
CA PHE A 290 -0.51 6.50 -5.16
C PHE A 290 -0.42 7.30 -6.44
N LEU A 291 0.39 8.36 -6.40
CA LEU A 291 0.72 9.17 -7.56
C LEU A 291 2.19 8.97 -7.91
N HIS A 292 2.44 8.61 -9.14
CA HIS A 292 3.75 8.30 -9.70
C HIS A 292 4.12 9.32 -10.79
N PRO A 293 5.39 9.54 -11.07
CA PRO A 293 5.81 10.31 -12.26
C PRO A 293 5.28 9.67 -13.56
N GLU A 294 5.05 10.50 -14.57
CA GLU A 294 4.69 10.02 -15.92
C GLU A 294 5.72 9.01 -16.44
N GLY A 295 5.23 7.91 -17.02
CA GLY A 295 6.05 6.80 -17.52
C GLY A 295 6.52 5.82 -16.44
N TRP A 296 5.97 5.91 -15.23
CA TRP A 296 6.26 4.92 -14.19
C TRP A 296 5.77 3.52 -14.60
N SER A 297 6.53 2.50 -14.18
CA SER A 297 6.19 1.11 -14.46
C SER A 297 6.49 0.22 -13.25
N TYR A 298 5.49 -0.51 -12.79
CA TYR A 298 5.66 -1.53 -11.75
C TYR A 298 6.72 -2.59 -12.13
N TYR A 299 6.82 -2.92 -13.42
CA TYR A 299 7.80 -3.91 -13.89
C TYR A 299 9.24 -3.39 -13.80
N ASP A 300 9.45 -2.08 -13.97
CA ASP A 300 10.75 -1.45 -13.76
C ASP A 300 11.15 -1.53 -12.29
N THR A 301 10.20 -1.24 -11.40
CA THR A 301 10.39 -1.38 -9.95
C THR A 301 10.75 -2.82 -9.55
N LEU A 302 10.08 -3.84 -10.14
CA LEU A 302 10.40 -5.25 -9.89
C LEU A 302 11.84 -5.59 -10.33
N ARG A 303 12.26 -5.15 -11.53
CA ARG A 303 13.62 -5.41 -12.03
C ARG A 303 14.65 -4.74 -11.14
N GLU A 304 14.44 -3.49 -10.78
CA GLU A 304 15.40 -2.72 -10.00
C GLU A 304 15.51 -3.23 -8.55
N LYS A 305 14.38 -3.63 -7.95
CA LYS A 305 14.34 -4.05 -6.54
C LYS A 305 14.72 -5.49 -6.30
N LEU A 306 14.28 -6.39 -7.18
CA LEU A 306 14.44 -7.83 -6.99
C LEU A 306 15.47 -8.44 -7.95
N HIS A 307 16.07 -7.64 -8.85
CA HIS A 307 16.85 -8.17 -9.98
C HIS A 307 16.03 -9.22 -10.74
N TRP A 308 14.72 -8.95 -10.87
CA TRP A 308 13.74 -9.91 -11.34
C TRP A 308 13.98 -10.24 -12.82
N ASN A 309 14.20 -11.53 -13.10
CA ASN A 309 14.56 -12.02 -14.44
C ASN A 309 15.80 -11.36 -15.06
N GLU A 310 16.70 -10.81 -14.27
CA GLU A 310 18.01 -10.44 -14.78
C GLU A 310 18.80 -11.72 -15.11
N TYR A 311 18.88 -12.03 -16.37
CA TYR A 311 19.87 -12.99 -16.82
C TYR A 311 21.26 -12.35 -16.71
N PRO A 312 22.29 -13.07 -16.22
CA PRO A 312 23.66 -12.70 -16.46
C PRO A 312 23.85 -12.70 -17.98
N SER A 313 23.60 -11.59 -18.63
CA SER A 313 23.66 -11.52 -20.08
C SER A 313 25.07 -11.77 -20.52
N VAL A 314 25.27 -12.74 -21.42
CA VAL A 314 26.51 -13.02 -22.14
C VAL A 314 26.98 -11.77 -22.92
N LEU A 315 26.19 -10.71 -22.99
CA LEU A 315 26.40 -9.55 -23.86
C LEU A 315 26.37 -8.18 -23.17
N GLY A 316 26.26 -8.09 -21.86
CA GLY A 316 26.37 -6.76 -21.18
C GLY A 316 25.38 -5.70 -21.68
N GLN A 317 24.27 -6.09 -22.28
CA GLN A 317 23.26 -5.21 -22.86
C GLN A 317 21.88 -5.50 -22.28
N LEU A 318 21.64 -5.07 -21.06
CA LEU A 318 20.33 -4.66 -20.62
C LEU A 318 20.54 -3.37 -19.81
N LYS A 319 20.41 -2.26 -20.52
CA LYS A 319 20.12 -0.97 -19.93
C LYS A 319 18.62 -0.80 -19.86
#